data_2337120f737b8393957c96b908772cdf
#
_entry.id   2337120f737b8393957c96b908772cdf
#
_cell.length_a   1.000
_cell.length_b   1.000
_cell.length_c   1.000
_cell.angle_alpha   90.00
_cell.angle_beta   90.00
_cell.angle_gamma   90.00
#
_symmetry.space_group_name_H-M   'P 1'
#
loop_
_entity.id
_entity.type
_entity.pdbx_description
1 polymer ?
#
loop_
_entity_poly.entity_id
_entity_poly.type
_entity_poly.pdbx_seq_one_letter_code
_entity_poly.pdbx_strand_id
1 'polypeptide(L)'
;MRLDPQCFNEDCINRVFIWSGNADLLLAIIKSVEDAMNVAYDTERARVRVIIMVEDSPLYISSLLPLLYKEIVSQTQAVMEESLNEEPRFFRMRARPKILIASTYEKALELYRTFQPYLLGILSDVRFPRNGRLDPDAGYALLKLMKEETPDVPLLNFSSEESNRERASAIPAVFLNKNSPILHEEIRGFFQKHLGFGDFVFRLPDGHEVGRAANLRQLETILPDIPKESILYHARRNHFSGWLMARSVLPRALLSLPAISSAATAARPVRGAAIACRCWARRVGASPDA
;
A
#
# COMPACT_ATOMS: atom_id res chain seq x y z
N MET A 1 -25.05 -11.60 26.08
CA MET A 1 -25.99 -10.46 25.99
C MET A 1 -26.60 -10.49 24.59
N ARG A 2 -27.83 -10.86 24.42
CA ARG A 2 -28.52 -10.77 23.12
C ARG A 2 -28.98 -9.34 22.96
N LEU A 3 -28.46 -8.63 21.97
CA LEU A 3 -28.96 -7.31 21.62
C LEU A 3 -30.33 -7.48 21.00
N ASP A 4 -31.30 -6.67 21.44
CA ASP A 4 -32.66 -6.68 20.91
C ASP A 4 -32.64 -6.17 19.46
N PRO A 5 -33.04 -6.97 18.46
CA PRO A 5 -33.01 -6.54 17.05
C PRO A 5 -33.85 -5.30 16.77
N GLN A 6 -34.81 -4.97 17.63
CA GLN A 6 -35.69 -3.79 17.46
C GLN A 6 -34.99 -2.47 17.86
N CYS A 7 -33.88 -2.51 18.58
CA CYS A 7 -33.15 -1.32 19.00
C CYS A 7 -32.02 -0.88 18.00
N PHE A 8 -31.78 -1.67 16.97
CA PHE A 8 -30.72 -1.37 16.00
C PHE A 8 -31.31 -1.02 14.64
N ASN A 9 -31.28 0.26 14.29
CA ASN A 9 -31.44 0.66 12.90
C ASN A 9 -30.11 0.37 12.17
N GLU A 10 -30.04 -0.71 11.39
CA GLU A 10 -28.83 -1.13 10.65
C GLU A 10 -28.30 -0.03 9.73
N ASP A 11 -29.17 0.83 9.22
CA ASP A 11 -28.80 1.98 8.39
C ASP A 11 -27.98 3.05 9.12
N CYS A 12 -28.04 3.04 10.47
CA CYS A 12 -27.27 3.97 11.31
C CYS A 12 -25.94 3.39 11.79
N ILE A 13 -25.65 2.10 11.54
CA ILE A 13 -24.45 1.42 12.00
C ILE A 13 -23.43 1.38 10.85
N ASN A 14 -22.36 2.15 11.00
CA ASN A 14 -21.28 2.13 10.01
C ASN A 14 -20.49 0.82 10.04
N ARG A 15 -20.14 0.30 11.24
CA ARG A 15 -19.35 -0.92 11.40
C ARG A 15 -19.49 -1.51 12.81
N VAL A 16 -19.40 -2.84 12.88
CA VAL A 16 -19.38 -3.59 14.14
C VAL A 16 -17.97 -4.06 14.44
N PHE A 17 -17.53 -3.94 15.70
CA PHE A 17 -16.27 -4.45 16.21
C PHE A 17 -16.48 -5.38 17.38
N ILE A 18 -15.63 -6.41 17.50
CA ILE A 18 -15.68 -7.39 18.57
C ILE A 18 -14.56 -7.11 19.55
N TRP A 19 -14.92 -6.78 20.79
CA TRP A 19 -13.95 -6.53 21.85
C TRP A 19 -13.44 -7.85 22.45
N SER A 20 -12.11 -8.07 22.32
CA SER A 20 -11.41 -9.26 22.85
C SER A 20 -10.41 -8.91 23.97
N GLY A 21 -10.54 -7.73 24.61
CA GLY A 21 -9.62 -7.27 25.66
C GLY A 21 -8.39 -6.54 25.13
N ASN A 22 -8.25 -6.36 23.82
CA ASN A 22 -7.12 -5.64 23.22
C ASN A 22 -7.41 -4.13 23.11
N ALA A 23 -6.73 -3.31 23.92
CA ALA A 23 -6.87 -1.86 23.91
C ALA A 23 -6.47 -1.20 22.58
N ASP A 24 -5.57 -1.81 21.80
CA ASP A 24 -5.16 -1.29 20.49
C ASP A 24 -6.32 -1.23 19.50
N LEU A 25 -7.39 -2.01 19.74
CA LEU A 25 -8.60 -1.96 18.93
C LEU A 25 -9.29 -0.58 19.01
N LEU A 26 -9.31 0.07 20.18
CA LEU A 26 -9.91 1.40 20.31
C LEU A 26 -9.17 2.44 19.44
N LEU A 27 -7.84 2.39 19.47
CA LEU A 27 -7.04 3.26 18.61
C LEU A 27 -7.29 2.96 17.13
N ALA A 28 -7.38 1.68 16.76
CA ALA A 28 -7.65 1.25 15.38
C ALA A 28 -9.03 1.71 14.90
N ILE A 29 -10.05 1.67 15.75
CA ILE A 29 -11.38 2.19 15.44
C ILE A 29 -11.31 3.70 15.15
N ILE A 30 -10.72 4.48 16.05
CA ILE A 30 -10.56 5.94 15.87
C ILE A 30 -9.83 6.24 14.56
N LYS A 31 -8.71 5.55 14.31
CA LYS A 31 -7.92 5.72 13.09
C LYS A 31 -8.69 5.35 11.82
N SER A 32 -9.51 4.30 11.86
CA SER A 32 -10.32 3.89 10.69
C SER A 32 -11.40 4.93 10.36
N VAL A 33 -12.00 5.54 11.38
CA VAL A 33 -12.97 6.64 11.18
C VAL A 33 -12.27 7.89 10.64
N GLU A 34 -11.13 8.29 11.24
CA GLU A 34 -10.31 9.40 10.74
C GLU A 34 -9.92 9.20 9.27
N ASP A 35 -9.50 7.98 8.90
CA ASP A 35 -9.08 7.66 7.55
C ASP A 35 -10.25 7.79 6.57
N ALA A 36 -11.42 7.23 6.90
CA ALA A 36 -12.60 7.33 6.06
C ALA A 36 -13.07 8.79 5.86
N MET A 37 -13.00 9.60 6.91
CA MET A 37 -13.43 11.01 6.85
C MET A 37 -12.46 11.91 6.07
N ASN A 38 -11.15 11.65 6.17
CA ASN A 38 -10.13 12.57 5.66
C ASN A 38 -9.47 12.11 4.37
N VAL A 39 -9.69 10.87 3.90
CA VAL A 39 -8.98 10.27 2.77
C VAL A 39 -9.08 11.11 1.49
N ALA A 40 -10.23 11.65 1.16
CA ALA A 40 -10.42 12.45 -0.04
C ALA A 40 -9.55 13.71 -0.01
N TYR A 41 -9.58 14.44 1.10
CA TYR A 41 -8.76 15.63 1.29
C TYR A 41 -7.26 15.32 1.33
N ASP A 42 -6.86 14.30 2.09
CA ASP A 42 -5.46 13.93 2.30
C ASP A 42 -4.80 13.37 1.03
N THR A 43 -5.55 12.61 0.22
CA THR A 43 -5.06 12.11 -1.06
C THR A 43 -4.91 13.22 -2.09
N GLU A 44 -5.87 14.13 -2.18
CA GLU A 44 -5.84 15.22 -3.14
C GLU A 44 -4.74 16.25 -2.80
N ARG A 45 -4.67 16.68 -1.53
CA ARG A 45 -3.79 17.76 -1.08
C ARG A 45 -2.38 17.32 -0.74
N ALA A 46 -2.24 16.17 -0.07
CA ALA A 46 -0.97 15.69 0.44
C ALA A 46 -0.43 14.45 -0.29
N ARG A 47 -1.17 13.94 -1.31
CA ARG A 47 -0.81 12.72 -2.05
C ARG A 47 -0.62 11.51 -1.15
N VAL A 48 -1.35 11.48 -0.02
CA VAL A 48 -1.31 10.37 0.92
C VAL A 48 -1.72 9.09 0.23
N ARG A 49 -1.08 7.99 0.58
CA ARG A 49 -1.32 6.68 -0.03
C ARG A 49 -2.46 5.96 0.69
N VAL A 50 -3.10 5.05 -0.04
CA VAL A 50 -4.27 4.30 0.43
C VAL A 50 -3.97 2.81 0.36
N ILE A 51 -4.31 2.10 1.43
CA ILE A 51 -4.38 0.65 1.48
C ILE A 51 -5.86 0.28 1.55
N ILE A 52 -6.32 -0.58 0.66
CA ILE A 52 -7.68 -1.12 0.71
C ILE A 52 -7.64 -2.46 1.40
N MET A 53 -8.41 -2.61 2.48
CA MET A 53 -8.64 -3.85 3.20
C MET A 53 -10.03 -4.35 2.90
N VAL A 54 -10.16 -5.56 2.34
CA VAL A 54 -11.45 -6.20 2.03
C VAL A 54 -11.67 -7.34 3.00
N GLU A 55 -12.65 -7.16 3.90
CA GLU A 55 -12.98 -8.11 4.95
C GLU A 55 -14.40 -7.84 5.43
N ASP A 56 -15.26 -8.85 5.47
CA ASP A 56 -16.64 -8.75 5.91
C ASP A 56 -16.86 -9.21 7.36
N SER A 57 -15.95 -10.02 7.90
CA SER A 57 -16.05 -10.54 9.25
C SER A 57 -15.65 -9.51 10.31
N PRO A 58 -16.56 -9.10 11.22
CA PRO A 58 -16.24 -8.22 12.34
C PRO A 58 -15.13 -8.77 13.23
N LEU A 59 -15.03 -10.09 13.36
CA LEU A 59 -13.99 -10.75 14.15
C LEU A 59 -12.59 -10.49 13.56
N TYR A 60 -12.45 -10.75 12.26
CA TYR A 60 -11.16 -10.56 11.58
C TYR A 60 -10.82 -9.09 11.40
N ILE A 61 -11.78 -8.21 11.13
CA ILE A 61 -11.55 -6.76 11.15
C ILE A 61 -10.98 -6.34 12.50
N SER A 62 -11.60 -6.79 13.60
CA SER A 62 -11.19 -6.41 14.96
C SER A 62 -9.81 -6.94 15.35
N SER A 63 -9.39 -8.07 14.80
CA SER A 63 -8.07 -8.66 15.08
C SER A 63 -6.96 -8.12 14.16
N LEU A 64 -7.25 -7.91 12.87
CA LEU A 64 -6.25 -7.49 11.89
C LEU A 64 -5.99 -5.98 11.91
N LEU A 65 -7.05 -5.18 12.10
CA LEU A 65 -6.94 -3.72 12.02
C LEU A 65 -5.95 -3.11 13.02
N PRO A 66 -5.92 -3.53 14.31
CA PRO A 66 -4.89 -3.08 15.25
C PRO A 66 -3.48 -3.40 14.79
N LEU A 67 -3.25 -4.60 14.24
CA LEU A 67 -1.93 -5.04 13.75
C LEU A 67 -1.48 -4.17 12.58
N LEU A 68 -2.39 -3.90 11.62
CA LEU A 68 -2.10 -3.08 10.46
C LEU A 68 -1.78 -1.62 10.85
N TYR A 69 -2.56 -1.02 11.75
CA TYR A 69 -2.29 0.34 12.21
C TYR A 69 -1.01 0.44 13.03
N LYS A 70 -0.74 -0.55 13.89
CA LYS A 70 0.51 -0.61 14.64
C LYS A 70 1.71 -0.65 13.70
N GLU A 71 1.64 -1.47 12.66
CA GLU A 71 2.72 -1.57 11.67
C GLU A 71 2.87 -0.28 10.85
N ILE A 72 1.78 0.32 10.34
CA ILE A 72 1.83 1.59 9.62
C ILE A 72 2.47 2.69 10.47
N VAL A 73 2.05 2.83 11.73
CA VAL A 73 2.58 3.85 12.63
C VAL A 73 4.07 3.62 12.89
N SER A 74 4.46 2.38 13.20
CA SER A 74 5.86 2.01 13.44
C SER A 74 6.75 2.30 12.22
N GLN A 75 6.33 1.88 11.04
CA GLN A 75 7.09 2.11 9.80
C GLN A 75 7.15 3.60 9.43
N THR A 76 6.05 4.32 9.62
CA THR A 76 6.04 5.78 9.38
C THR A 76 6.97 6.51 10.34
N GLN A 77 7.03 6.13 11.61
CA GLN A 77 7.97 6.68 12.58
C GLN A 77 9.42 6.40 12.21
N ALA A 78 9.75 5.16 11.84
CA ALA A 78 11.10 4.79 11.43
C ALA A 78 11.59 5.66 10.24
N VAL A 79 10.73 5.85 9.25
CA VAL A 79 11.05 6.73 8.11
C VAL A 79 11.23 8.20 8.50
N MET A 80 10.47 8.67 9.51
CA MET A 80 10.63 10.04 10.03
C MET A 80 11.96 10.27 10.71
N GLU A 81 12.45 9.27 11.45
CA GLU A 81 13.75 9.34 12.15
C GLU A 81 14.93 9.39 11.17
N GLU A 82 14.78 8.79 9.99
CA GLU A 82 15.79 8.84 8.93
C GLU A 82 15.90 10.21 8.25
N SER A 83 14.92 11.08 8.39
CA SER A 83 14.87 12.37 7.69
C SER A 83 15.49 13.49 8.52
N LEU A 84 16.55 14.10 7.98
CA LEU A 84 17.36 15.14 8.63
C LEU A 84 16.73 16.55 8.72
N ASN A 85 15.53 16.75 8.21
CA ASN A 85 14.89 18.07 8.21
C ASN A 85 13.82 18.17 9.29
N GLU A 86 13.93 19.21 10.13
CA GLU A 86 13.00 19.59 11.20
C GLU A 86 11.64 20.14 10.72
N GLU A 87 11.16 19.72 9.57
CA GLU A 87 9.78 20.05 9.21
C GLU A 87 8.81 19.47 10.23
N PRO A 88 7.73 20.20 10.58
CA PRO A 88 6.91 19.89 11.76
C PRO A 88 6.43 18.43 11.74
N ARG A 89 6.79 17.65 12.75
CA ARG A 89 6.39 16.23 12.96
C ARG A 89 4.88 16.00 12.77
N PHE A 90 4.05 17.01 13.05
CA PHE A 90 2.60 16.96 12.89
C PHE A 90 2.12 16.79 11.45
N PHE A 91 2.77 17.41 10.46
CA PHE A 91 2.40 17.22 9.05
C PHE A 91 2.76 15.82 8.55
N ARG A 92 3.84 15.22 9.04
CA ARG A 92 4.30 13.88 8.65
C ARG A 92 3.43 12.78 9.27
N MET A 93 2.96 12.95 10.51
CA MET A 93 2.01 11.98 11.09
C MET A 93 0.68 11.91 10.34
N ARG A 94 0.24 13.00 9.70
CA ARG A 94 -0.92 13.02 8.80
C ARG A 94 -0.63 12.34 7.45
N ALA A 95 0.64 12.26 7.04
CA ALA A 95 1.07 11.67 5.78
C ALA A 95 1.15 10.14 5.80
N ARG A 96 0.82 9.47 6.92
CA ARG A 96 0.75 8.02 6.95
C ARG A 96 -0.28 7.48 5.96
N PRO A 97 -0.04 6.30 5.36
CA PRO A 97 -1.06 5.66 4.53
C PRO A 97 -2.38 5.47 5.27
N LYS A 98 -3.48 5.66 4.54
CA LYS A 98 -4.84 5.46 5.03
C LYS A 98 -5.30 4.04 4.79
N ILE A 99 -6.02 3.44 5.74
CA ILE A 99 -6.67 2.14 5.54
C ILE A 99 -8.16 2.37 5.27
N LEU A 100 -8.61 1.96 4.10
CA LEU A 100 -10.02 1.96 3.75
C LEU A 100 -10.54 0.52 3.78
N ILE A 101 -11.65 0.31 4.49
CA ILE A 101 -12.20 -1.02 4.70
C ILE A 101 -13.46 -1.18 3.85
N ALA A 102 -13.50 -2.26 3.06
CA ALA A 102 -14.66 -2.71 2.32
C ALA A 102 -15.13 -4.06 2.85
N SER A 103 -16.44 -4.24 2.96
CA SER A 103 -17.06 -5.50 3.38
C SER A 103 -17.77 -6.24 2.24
N THR A 104 -17.77 -5.65 1.03
CA THR A 104 -18.35 -6.26 -0.17
C THR A 104 -17.48 -6.00 -1.38
N TYR A 105 -17.68 -6.81 -2.43
CA TYR A 105 -17.00 -6.67 -3.71
C TYR A 105 -17.24 -5.29 -4.33
N GLU A 106 -18.48 -4.84 -4.33
CA GLU A 106 -18.89 -3.57 -4.93
C GLU A 106 -18.22 -2.39 -4.23
N LYS A 107 -18.18 -2.42 -2.89
CA LYS A 107 -17.51 -1.37 -2.12
C LYS A 107 -16.01 -1.38 -2.32
N ALA A 108 -15.40 -2.55 -2.40
CA ALA A 108 -13.97 -2.67 -2.71
C ALA A 108 -13.64 -2.10 -4.09
N LEU A 109 -14.48 -2.39 -5.09
CA LEU A 109 -14.31 -1.88 -6.45
C LEU A 109 -14.53 -0.36 -6.55
N GLU A 110 -15.52 0.17 -5.81
CA GLU A 110 -15.76 1.62 -5.70
C GLU A 110 -14.52 2.33 -5.13
N LEU A 111 -14.00 1.85 -3.99
CA LEU A 111 -12.80 2.39 -3.36
C LEU A 111 -11.58 2.30 -4.28
N TYR A 112 -11.40 1.16 -4.93
CA TYR A 112 -10.32 0.96 -5.88
C TYR A 112 -10.36 1.99 -7.03
N ARG A 113 -11.50 2.16 -7.67
CA ARG A 113 -11.66 3.12 -8.78
C ARG A 113 -11.45 4.56 -8.34
N THR A 114 -11.96 4.91 -7.16
CA THR A 114 -11.84 6.25 -6.60
C THR A 114 -10.39 6.60 -6.25
N PHE A 115 -9.65 5.65 -5.63
CA PHE A 115 -8.33 5.91 -5.09
C PHE A 115 -7.19 5.24 -5.86
N GLN A 116 -7.44 4.70 -7.07
CA GLN A 116 -6.43 4.02 -7.89
C GLN A 116 -5.10 4.78 -8.03
N PRO A 117 -5.07 6.12 -8.26
CA PRO A 117 -3.82 6.88 -8.38
C PRO A 117 -3.00 6.95 -7.08
N TYR A 118 -3.65 6.70 -5.95
CA TYR A 118 -3.05 6.80 -4.62
C TYR A 118 -2.81 5.43 -3.97
N LEU A 119 -3.14 4.36 -4.68
CA LEU A 119 -3.10 3.01 -4.14
C LEU A 119 -1.67 2.57 -3.78
N LEU A 120 -1.50 2.08 -2.55
CA LEU A 120 -0.25 1.52 -2.04
C LEU A 120 -0.28 -0.01 -2.05
N GLY A 121 -1.43 -0.61 -1.73
CA GLY A 121 -1.62 -2.05 -1.71
C GLY A 121 -3.06 -2.43 -1.42
N ILE A 122 -3.37 -3.69 -1.66
CA ILE A 122 -4.69 -4.28 -1.44
C ILE A 122 -4.53 -5.54 -0.61
N LEU A 123 -5.28 -5.61 0.48
CA LEU A 123 -5.34 -6.73 1.39
C LEU A 123 -6.76 -7.29 1.32
N SER A 124 -6.94 -8.52 0.88
CA SER A 124 -8.28 -9.08 0.66
C SER A 124 -8.44 -10.44 1.31
N ASP A 125 -9.58 -10.64 1.95
CA ASP A 125 -10.08 -11.99 2.22
C ASP A 125 -10.41 -12.69 0.90
N VAL A 126 -10.61 -14.01 0.98
CA VAL A 126 -11.01 -14.84 -0.16
C VAL A 126 -12.51 -14.77 -0.37
N ARG A 127 -13.29 -14.80 0.71
CA ARG A 127 -14.72 -15.02 0.71
C ARG A 127 -15.47 -13.90 1.38
N PHE A 128 -16.25 -13.14 0.62
CA PHE A 128 -17.09 -12.05 1.09
C PHE A 128 -18.26 -11.81 0.13
N PRO A 129 -19.26 -10.99 0.50
CA PRO A 129 -20.45 -10.73 -0.32
C PRO A 129 -20.12 -10.09 -1.67
N ARG A 130 -20.76 -10.64 -2.73
CA ARG A 130 -20.81 -10.09 -4.08
C ARG A 130 -22.23 -10.18 -4.60
N ASN A 131 -22.80 -9.06 -5.09
CA ASN A 131 -24.20 -8.95 -5.49
C ASN A 131 -25.18 -9.41 -4.38
N GLY A 132 -24.89 -9.05 -3.12
CA GLY A 132 -25.71 -9.37 -1.95
C GLY A 132 -25.66 -10.84 -1.50
N ARG A 133 -24.76 -11.67 -2.07
CA ARG A 133 -24.61 -13.08 -1.69
C ARG A 133 -23.14 -13.37 -1.38
N LEU A 134 -22.91 -14.25 -0.40
CA LEU A 134 -21.58 -14.70 -0.08
C LEU A 134 -20.99 -15.48 -1.27
N ASP A 135 -19.87 -14.99 -1.80
CA ASP A 135 -19.17 -15.59 -2.94
C ASP A 135 -17.81 -16.14 -2.45
N PRO A 136 -17.55 -17.46 -2.56
CA PRO A 136 -16.30 -18.07 -2.11
C PRO A 136 -15.09 -17.65 -2.95
N ASP A 137 -15.30 -17.06 -4.11
CA ASP A 137 -14.26 -16.66 -5.05
C ASP A 137 -14.15 -15.15 -5.25
N ALA A 138 -14.91 -14.37 -4.47
CA ALA A 138 -14.97 -12.92 -4.60
C ALA A 138 -13.57 -12.27 -4.52
N GLY A 139 -12.74 -12.70 -3.57
CA GLY A 139 -11.38 -12.18 -3.39
C GLY A 139 -10.48 -12.46 -4.58
N TYR A 140 -10.55 -13.66 -5.15
CA TYR A 140 -9.76 -14.00 -6.33
C TYR A 140 -10.19 -13.20 -7.56
N ALA A 141 -11.50 -13.07 -7.78
CA ALA A 141 -12.03 -12.27 -8.89
C ALA A 141 -11.60 -10.80 -8.77
N LEU A 142 -11.67 -10.25 -7.55
CA LEU A 142 -11.28 -8.89 -7.25
C LEU A 142 -9.77 -8.66 -7.48
N LEU A 143 -8.92 -9.51 -6.86
CA LEU A 143 -7.46 -9.37 -6.96
C LEU A 143 -6.96 -9.59 -8.39
N LYS A 144 -7.57 -10.51 -9.15
CA LYS A 144 -7.26 -10.72 -10.56
C LYS A 144 -7.53 -9.48 -11.39
N LEU A 145 -8.74 -8.91 -11.28
CA LEU A 145 -9.11 -7.67 -11.97
C LEU A 145 -8.14 -6.53 -11.63
N MET A 146 -7.84 -6.35 -10.34
CA MET A 146 -6.94 -5.29 -9.90
C MET A 146 -5.51 -5.50 -10.38
N LYS A 147 -5.05 -6.76 -10.50
CA LYS A 147 -3.72 -7.08 -11.03
C LYS A 147 -3.62 -6.84 -12.54
N GLU A 148 -4.69 -7.08 -13.27
CA GLU A 148 -4.75 -6.79 -14.70
C GLU A 148 -4.72 -5.28 -14.97
N GLU A 149 -5.44 -4.48 -14.18
CA GLU A 149 -5.50 -3.02 -14.34
C GLU A 149 -4.27 -2.29 -13.76
N THR A 150 -3.72 -2.80 -12.64
CA THR A 150 -2.59 -2.19 -11.92
C THR A 150 -1.54 -3.25 -11.55
N PRO A 151 -0.74 -3.71 -12.51
CA PRO A 151 0.20 -4.84 -12.32
C PRO A 151 1.23 -4.63 -11.22
N ASP A 152 1.59 -3.38 -10.94
CA ASP A 152 2.65 -3.03 -10.00
C ASP A 152 2.17 -2.90 -8.55
N VAL A 153 0.85 -2.90 -8.30
CA VAL A 153 0.30 -2.78 -6.94
C VAL A 153 0.46 -4.10 -6.20
N PRO A 154 1.08 -4.08 -5.02
CA PRO A 154 1.17 -5.27 -4.16
C PRO A 154 -0.19 -5.75 -3.71
N LEU A 155 -0.42 -7.05 -3.85
CA LEU A 155 -1.63 -7.72 -3.43
C LEU A 155 -1.32 -8.70 -2.31
N LEU A 156 -2.16 -8.71 -1.28
CA LEU A 156 -2.12 -9.67 -0.19
C LEU A 156 -3.47 -10.35 -0.06
N ASN A 157 -3.45 -11.67 0.01
CA ASN A 157 -4.62 -12.50 0.25
C ASN A 157 -4.57 -13.05 1.67
N PHE A 158 -5.57 -12.74 2.47
CA PHE A 158 -5.78 -13.34 3.78
C PHE A 158 -6.72 -14.52 3.67
N SER A 159 -6.42 -15.63 4.34
CA SER A 159 -7.37 -16.73 4.49
C SER A 159 -7.11 -17.49 5.78
N SER A 160 -8.16 -18.08 6.36
CA SER A 160 -8.04 -19.07 7.43
C SER A 160 -7.74 -20.48 6.90
N GLU A 161 -7.88 -20.70 5.59
CA GLU A 161 -7.70 -22.00 4.93
C GLU A 161 -6.38 -22.02 4.15
N GLU A 162 -5.47 -22.92 4.52
CA GLU A 162 -4.16 -23.06 3.89
C GLU A 162 -4.27 -23.52 2.41
N SER A 163 -5.32 -24.24 2.05
CA SER A 163 -5.62 -24.68 0.67
C SER A 163 -5.73 -23.51 -0.32
N ASN A 164 -6.00 -22.31 0.16
CA ASN A 164 -6.09 -21.11 -0.66
C ASN A 164 -4.72 -20.54 -1.09
N ARG A 165 -3.61 -21.05 -0.55
CA ARG A 165 -2.25 -20.61 -0.87
C ARG A 165 -1.89 -20.81 -2.35
N GLU A 166 -2.20 -21.97 -2.91
CA GLU A 166 -1.92 -22.28 -4.31
C GLU A 166 -2.70 -21.34 -5.25
N ARG A 167 -3.96 -21.10 -4.92
CA ARG A 167 -4.82 -20.19 -5.70
C ARG A 167 -4.33 -18.74 -5.64
N ALA A 168 -3.86 -18.29 -4.48
CA ALA A 168 -3.27 -16.97 -4.33
C ALA A 168 -1.99 -16.81 -5.17
N SER A 169 -1.19 -17.87 -5.29
CA SER A 169 0.04 -17.88 -6.10
C SER A 169 -0.24 -17.76 -7.60
N ALA A 170 -1.39 -18.23 -8.08
CA ALA A 170 -1.81 -18.10 -9.47
C ALA A 170 -2.14 -16.64 -9.84
N ILE A 171 -2.54 -15.84 -8.85
CA ILE A 171 -2.66 -14.39 -8.95
C ILE A 171 -1.46 -13.87 -8.16
N PRO A 172 -0.42 -13.24 -8.71
CA PRO A 172 0.81 -12.92 -7.97
C PRO A 172 0.54 -12.04 -6.73
N ALA A 173 -0.15 -12.64 -5.76
CA ALA A 173 -0.50 -12.10 -4.46
C ALA A 173 0.24 -12.85 -3.35
N VAL A 174 0.67 -12.13 -2.34
CA VAL A 174 1.22 -12.74 -1.13
C VAL A 174 0.09 -13.38 -0.35
N PHE A 175 0.28 -14.61 0.12
CA PHE A 175 -0.69 -15.32 0.95
C PHE A 175 -0.28 -15.27 2.41
N LEU A 176 -1.22 -14.88 3.31
CA LEU A 176 -1.06 -14.97 4.75
C LEU A 176 -2.23 -15.75 5.37
N ASN A 177 -1.89 -16.67 6.27
CA ASN A 177 -2.90 -17.40 7.03
C ASN A 177 -3.35 -16.57 8.24
N LYS A 178 -4.66 -16.25 8.33
CA LYS A 178 -5.25 -15.48 9.45
C LYS A 178 -5.01 -16.11 10.83
N ASN A 179 -4.77 -17.42 10.87
CA ASN A 179 -4.53 -18.19 12.09
C ASN A 179 -3.04 -18.44 12.36
N SER A 180 -2.14 -17.81 11.58
CA SER A 180 -0.68 -17.94 11.78
C SER A 180 -0.28 -17.40 13.15
N PRO A 181 0.48 -18.15 13.96
CA PRO A 181 0.99 -17.67 15.25
C PRO A 181 1.99 -16.51 15.09
N ILE A 182 2.56 -16.34 13.91
CA ILE A 182 3.51 -15.27 13.56
C ILE A 182 2.90 -14.24 12.60
N LEU A 183 1.57 -14.16 12.53
CA LEU A 183 0.84 -13.27 11.60
C LEU A 183 1.35 -11.82 11.64
N HIS A 184 1.69 -11.30 12.82
CA HIS A 184 2.22 -9.95 12.96
C HIS A 184 3.57 -9.78 12.25
N GLU A 185 4.46 -10.77 12.35
CA GLU A 185 5.77 -10.75 11.68
C GLU A 185 5.61 -10.89 10.16
N GLU A 186 4.66 -11.71 9.72
CA GLU A 186 4.34 -11.89 8.31
C GLU A 186 3.76 -10.60 7.70
N ILE A 187 2.85 -9.92 8.41
CA ILE A 187 2.33 -8.60 8.02
C ILE A 187 3.47 -7.59 7.93
N ARG A 188 4.35 -7.52 8.95
CA ARG A 188 5.54 -6.66 8.93
C ARG A 188 6.41 -6.95 7.71
N GLY A 189 6.66 -8.22 7.43
CA GLY A 189 7.42 -8.66 6.26
C GLY A 189 6.78 -8.19 4.95
N PHE A 190 5.46 -8.26 4.83
CA PHE A 190 4.73 -7.75 3.67
C PHE A 190 4.88 -6.23 3.52
N PHE A 191 4.73 -5.47 4.60
CA PHE A 191 4.92 -4.02 4.58
C PHE A 191 6.33 -3.63 4.14
N GLN A 192 7.34 -4.29 4.70
CA GLN A 192 8.73 -3.98 4.37
C GLN A 192 9.11 -4.38 2.95
N LYS A 193 8.73 -5.58 2.52
CA LYS A 193 9.17 -6.15 1.24
C LYS A 193 8.36 -5.68 0.05
N HIS A 194 7.06 -5.43 0.23
CA HIS A 194 6.13 -5.18 -0.87
C HIS A 194 5.55 -3.77 -0.86
N LEU A 195 5.25 -3.18 0.30
CA LEU A 195 4.70 -1.82 0.38
C LEU A 195 5.76 -0.71 0.39
N GLY A 196 7.04 -1.08 0.32
CA GLY A 196 8.14 -0.11 0.20
C GLY A 196 8.63 0.51 1.51
N PHE A 197 8.22 0.00 2.67
CA PHE A 197 8.69 0.52 3.96
C PHE A 197 10.08 0.00 4.37
N GLY A 198 10.52 -1.15 3.84
CA GLY A 198 11.86 -1.68 4.06
C GLY A 198 12.92 -1.07 3.13
N ASP A 199 14.12 -1.64 3.13
CA ASP A 199 15.21 -1.22 2.27
C ASP A 199 14.82 -1.32 0.78
N PHE A 200 15.35 -0.41 -0.02
CA PHE A 200 15.32 -0.59 -1.47
C PHE A 200 16.40 -1.59 -1.88
N VAL A 201 15.98 -2.75 -2.37
CA VAL A 201 16.89 -3.81 -2.80
C VAL A 201 17.01 -3.79 -4.31
N PHE A 202 18.21 -3.43 -4.81
CA PHE A 202 18.50 -3.46 -6.23
C PHE A 202 18.71 -4.90 -6.69
N ARG A 203 17.92 -5.33 -7.68
CA ARG A 203 17.98 -6.67 -8.26
C ARG A 203 18.12 -6.61 -9.77
N LEU A 204 18.82 -7.59 -10.30
CA LEU A 204 18.80 -7.89 -11.73
C LEU A 204 17.48 -8.60 -12.11
N PRO A 205 17.15 -8.71 -13.41
CA PRO A 205 15.96 -9.43 -13.88
C PRO A 205 15.89 -10.89 -13.44
N ASP A 206 17.02 -11.53 -13.20
CA ASP A 206 17.17 -12.90 -12.69
C ASP A 206 16.94 -13.01 -11.17
N GLY A 207 16.76 -11.87 -10.48
CA GLY A 207 16.52 -11.79 -9.03
C GLY A 207 17.79 -11.59 -8.20
N HIS A 208 19.00 -11.63 -8.80
CA HIS A 208 20.26 -11.43 -8.07
C HIS A 208 20.32 -10.02 -7.47
N GLU A 209 20.64 -9.93 -6.17
CA GLU A 209 20.81 -8.66 -5.46
C GLU A 209 22.18 -8.04 -5.78
N VAL A 210 22.17 -6.78 -6.24
CA VAL A 210 23.37 -6.03 -6.62
C VAL A 210 23.62 -4.82 -5.73
N GLY A 211 22.70 -4.50 -4.82
CA GLY A 211 22.86 -3.42 -3.86
C GLY A 211 21.62 -3.21 -3.01
N ARG A 212 21.77 -2.41 -1.94
CA ARG A 212 20.70 -2.14 -0.99
C ARG A 212 20.83 -0.73 -0.44
N ALA A 213 19.70 -0.05 -0.29
CA ALA A 213 19.65 1.29 0.31
C ALA A 213 18.52 1.33 1.37
N ALA A 214 18.89 1.59 2.62
CA ALA A 214 17.91 1.73 3.70
C ALA A 214 17.19 3.07 3.66
N ASN A 215 17.85 4.12 3.20
CA ASN A 215 17.32 5.49 3.18
C ASN A 215 17.73 6.23 1.89
N LEU A 216 17.18 7.45 1.71
CA LEU A 216 17.43 8.25 0.51
C LEU A 216 18.90 8.64 0.31
N ARG A 217 19.63 8.90 1.40
CA ARG A 217 21.06 9.23 1.32
C ARG A 217 21.87 8.05 0.82
N GLN A 218 21.59 6.85 1.33
CA GLN A 218 22.22 5.64 0.84
C GLN A 218 21.84 5.35 -0.61
N LEU A 219 20.55 5.54 -0.97
CA LEU A 219 20.07 5.38 -2.34
C LEU A 219 20.88 6.30 -3.28
N GLU A 220 21.00 7.58 -2.92
CA GLU A 220 21.76 8.56 -3.70
C GLU A 220 23.23 8.19 -3.83
N THR A 221 23.83 7.67 -2.77
CA THR A 221 25.25 7.27 -2.74
C THR A 221 25.54 6.05 -3.61
N ILE A 222 24.69 5.02 -3.52
CA ILE A 222 24.91 3.73 -4.21
C ILE A 222 24.47 3.76 -5.68
N LEU A 223 23.52 4.63 -6.04
CA LEU A 223 22.91 4.64 -7.38
C LEU A 223 23.92 4.73 -8.54
N PRO A 224 25.03 5.47 -8.45
CA PRO A 224 26.06 5.52 -9.50
C PRO A 224 26.76 4.18 -9.76
N ASP A 225 26.85 3.31 -8.74
CA ASP A 225 27.56 2.04 -8.78
C ASP A 225 26.63 0.87 -9.18
N ILE A 226 25.32 1.12 -9.26
CA ILE A 226 24.33 0.10 -9.61
C ILE A 226 24.31 -0.16 -11.12
N PRO A 227 24.35 -1.45 -11.55
CA PRO A 227 24.24 -1.81 -12.95
C PRO A 227 23.00 -1.19 -13.63
N LYS A 228 23.19 -0.62 -14.83
CA LYS A 228 22.12 0.01 -15.61
C LYS A 228 20.92 -0.91 -15.83
N GLU A 229 21.17 -2.19 -15.98
CA GLU A 229 20.14 -3.22 -16.14
C GLU A 229 19.22 -3.30 -14.92
N SER A 230 19.78 -3.27 -13.69
CA SER A 230 19.00 -3.24 -12.45
C SER A 230 18.17 -1.97 -12.33
N ILE A 231 18.77 -0.80 -12.66
CA ILE A 231 18.04 0.47 -12.65
C ILE A 231 16.83 0.42 -13.59
N LEU A 232 17.02 -0.05 -14.82
CA LEU A 232 15.96 -0.19 -15.82
C LEU A 232 14.88 -1.20 -15.37
N TYR A 233 15.31 -2.32 -14.78
CA TYR A 233 14.40 -3.33 -14.23
C TYR A 233 13.44 -2.73 -13.20
N HIS A 234 13.97 -1.97 -12.22
CA HIS A 234 13.18 -1.34 -11.17
C HIS A 234 12.36 -0.15 -11.69
N ALA A 235 12.90 0.62 -12.61
CA ALA A 235 12.24 1.78 -13.20
C ALA A 235 10.99 1.39 -13.99
N ARG A 236 11.07 0.35 -14.82
CA ARG A 236 9.95 -0.17 -15.61
C ARG A 236 8.80 -0.72 -14.76
N ARG A 237 9.08 -1.13 -13.52
CA ARG A 237 8.11 -1.69 -12.57
C ARG A 237 7.63 -0.71 -11.50
N ASN A 238 7.96 0.56 -11.64
CA ASN A 238 7.60 1.60 -10.67
C ASN A 238 8.09 1.36 -9.22
N HIS A 239 9.10 0.49 -9.01
CA HIS A 239 9.60 0.16 -7.68
C HIS A 239 10.16 1.39 -6.96
N PHE A 240 10.88 2.28 -7.66
CA PHE A 240 11.36 3.54 -7.09
C PHE A 240 10.21 4.42 -6.62
N SER A 241 9.17 4.58 -7.45
CA SER A 241 7.99 5.36 -7.09
C SER A 241 7.28 4.78 -5.87
N GLY A 242 7.08 3.47 -5.83
CA GLY A 242 6.46 2.78 -4.69
C GLY A 242 7.23 3.03 -3.40
N TRP A 243 8.55 2.84 -3.43
CA TRP A 243 9.41 3.00 -2.27
C TRP A 243 9.48 4.44 -1.77
N LEU A 244 9.60 5.42 -2.67
CA LEU A 244 9.61 6.85 -2.33
C LEU A 244 8.26 7.32 -1.77
N MET A 245 7.16 6.80 -2.33
CA MET A 245 5.80 7.17 -1.89
C MET A 245 5.44 6.57 -0.53
N ALA A 246 5.89 5.34 -0.23
CA ALA A 246 5.71 4.74 1.09
C ALA A 246 6.38 5.59 2.19
N ARG A 247 7.47 6.25 1.87
CA ARG A 247 8.22 7.15 2.78
C ARG A 247 7.68 8.58 2.83
N SER A 248 6.58 8.87 2.14
CA SER A 248 6.01 10.23 2.04
C SER A 248 7.05 11.29 1.61
N VAL A 249 8.10 10.87 0.92
CA VAL A 249 9.19 11.72 0.45
C VAL A 249 8.89 12.12 -0.99
N LEU A 250 7.90 12.97 -1.17
CA LEU A 250 7.79 13.77 -2.39
C LEU A 250 8.36 15.15 -2.07
N PRO A 251 9.53 15.51 -2.60
CA PRO A 251 9.98 16.89 -2.51
C PRO A 251 8.93 17.81 -3.16
N ARG A 252 8.58 18.91 -2.52
CA ARG A 252 7.74 19.99 -3.10
C ARG A 252 8.20 20.37 -4.51
N ALA A 253 9.49 20.22 -4.81
CA ALA A 253 10.07 20.44 -6.13
C ALA A 253 9.51 19.54 -7.25
N LEU A 254 8.98 18.35 -6.93
CA LEU A 254 8.32 17.48 -7.92
C LEU A 254 6.84 17.83 -8.11
N LEU A 255 6.23 18.54 -7.17
CA LEU A 255 4.85 19.05 -7.28
C LEU A 255 4.77 20.31 -8.17
N SER A 256 5.89 21.01 -8.39
CA SER A 256 5.97 22.24 -9.20
C SER A 256 6.38 21.99 -10.66
N LEU A 257 6.60 20.76 -11.09
CA LEU A 257 6.83 20.48 -12.51
C LEU A 257 5.48 20.62 -13.23
N PRO A 258 5.38 21.52 -14.24
CA PRO A 258 4.18 21.63 -15.04
C PRO A 258 3.87 20.25 -15.63
N ALA A 259 2.60 19.86 -15.56
CA ALA A 259 2.11 18.71 -16.29
C ALA A 259 2.53 18.90 -17.74
N ILE A 260 3.46 18.08 -18.24
CA ILE A 260 3.79 18.04 -19.65
C ILE A 260 2.53 17.50 -20.31
N SER A 261 1.75 18.47 -20.81
CA SER A 261 0.53 18.28 -21.54
C SER A 261 0.83 17.46 -22.79
N SER A 262 -0.01 16.43 -22.95
CA SER A 262 -0.49 15.86 -24.20
C SER A 262 0.41 15.95 -25.43
N ALA A 263 1.23 14.93 -25.67
CA ALA A 263 1.49 14.39 -27.01
C ALA A 263 2.28 13.08 -26.92
N ALA A 264 1.66 12.01 -26.48
CA ALA A 264 2.00 10.63 -26.82
C ALA A 264 0.97 9.68 -26.19
N THR A 265 -0.13 9.53 -26.87
CA THR A 265 -1.00 8.38 -26.75
C THR A 265 -0.16 7.15 -27.11
N ALA A 266 -0.06 6.18 -26.16
CA ALA A 266 0.50 4.83 -26.34
C ALA A 266 1.82 4.47 -25.62
N ALA A 267 2.20 5.12 -24.51
CA ALA A 267 3.08 4.47 -23.53
C ALA A 267 2.95 5.23 -22.20
N ARG A 268 2.44 4.58 -21.14
CA ARG A 268 2.43 5.18 -19.79
C ARG A 268 3.85 5.57 -19.41
N PRO A 269 4.17 6.88 -19.24
CA PRO A 269 5.53 7.26 -18.86
C PRO A 269 5.77 6.80 -17.43
N VAL A 270 6.79 6.00 -17.27
CA VAL A 270 7.34 5.52 -16.00
C VAL A 270 7.85 6.73 -15.21
N ARG A 271 6.98 7.35 -14.41
CA ARG A 271 7.30 8.56 -13.62
C ARG A 271 8.49 8.35 -12.67
N GLY A 272 8.66 7.13 -12.12
CA GLY A 272 9.78 6.78 -11.26
C GLY A 272 11.13 6.70 -12.01
N ALA A 273 11.12 6.23 -13.27
CA ALA A 273 12.34 6.20 -14.09
C ALA A 273 12.86 7.60 -14.39
N ALA A 274 11.95 8.55 -14.61
CA ALA A 274 12.32 9.94 -14.90
C ALA A 274 12.98 10.64 -13.68
N ILE A 275 12.67 10.21 -12.46
CA ILE A 275 13.28 10.74 -11.24
C ILE A 275 14.69 10.15 -11.05
N ALA A 276 14.81 8.83 -11.13
CA ALA A 276 16.10 8.15 -11.03
C ALA A 276 17.06 8.54 -12.17
N CYS A 277 16.58 8.64 -13.41
CA CYS A 277 17.37 9.10 -14.56
C CYS A 277 17.80 10.57 -14.46
N ARG A 278 16.93 11.48 -13.94
CA ARG A 278 17.34 12.91 -13.82
C ARG A 278 18.32 13.15 -12.68
N CYS A 279 18.23 12.45 -11.57
CA CYS A 279 19.24 12.50 -10.52
C CYS A 279 20.58 11.96 -11.03
N TRP A 280 20.55 10.88 -11.80
CA TRP A 280 21.74 10.29 -12.44
C TRP A 280 22.33 11.20 -13.53
N ALA A 281 21.52 11.71 -14.48
CA ALA A 281 21.98 12.57 -15.57
C ALA A 281 22.60 13.89 -15.10
N ARG A 282 22.06 14.51 -14.05
CA ARG A 282 22.65 15.72 -13.45
C ARG A 282 24.00 15.48 -12.80
N ARG A 283 24.28 14.29 -12.29
CA ARG A 283 25.54 13.96 -11.61
C ARG A 283 26.62 13.45 -12.54
N VAL A 284 26.25 12.82 -13.66
CA VAL A 284 27.19 12.25 -14.63
C VAL A 284 27.49 13.21 -15.78
N GLY A 285 26.90 14.40 -15.81
CA GLY A 285 27.12 15.39 -16.86
C GLY A 285 26.64 14.94 -18.25
N ALA A 286 25.80 13.91 -18.32
CA ALA A 286 25.25 13.42 -19.57
C ALA A 286 24.05 14.29 -20.00
N SER A 287 24.10 14.82 -21.21
CA SER A 287 22.98 15.53 -21.83
C SER A 287 21.74 14.63 -21.92
N PRO A 288 20.52 15.17 -21.72
CA PRO A 288 19.28 14.38 -21.78
C PRO A 288 18.93 13.82 -23.17
N ASP A 289 19.73 14.09 -24.19
CA ASP A 289 19.47 13.77 -25.61
C ASP A 289 20.40 12.70 -26.19
N ALA A 290 20.97 11.81 -25.36
CA ALA A 290 21.79 10.69 -25.82
C ALA A 290 21.16 9.32 -25.47
#